data_8874380e997ee4fe7a2681154c8193e4
#
_entry.id   8874380e997ee4fe7a2681154c8193e4
#
_cell.length_a   1.000
_cell.length_b   1.000
_cell.length_c   1.000
_cell.angle_alpha   90.00
_cell.angle_beta   90.00
_cell.angle_gamma   90.00
#
_symmetry.space_group_name_H-M   'P 1'
#
loop_
_entity.id
_entity.type
_entity.pdbx_description
1 polymer ?
#
loop_
_entity_poly.entity_id
_entity_poly.type
_entity_poly.pdbx_seq_one_letter_code
_entity_poly.pdbx_strand_id
1 'polypeptide(L)'
;MRLLIIEDEARIAKRLERMASNYFEQNSTISICDSVQKGMDHIENNEIDLLLLDLNLNGENGFDLLESVVSKSFHTIIVSANTDKAIMAFEYGVLDFVPKPFDEIRLAQAFKRINTNAKPSDESLKFLAVKKAGNIKLIDIDDLLFIKGAGIYSELHLRNGKQELHDKSLESLELLLPNSFERIHKSYLVSLALAEKIIVQSGSKYSLLLKNGEQLPIGRSKYKDLKNKII
;
A
#
# COMPACT_ATOMS: atom_id res chain seq x y z
N MET A 1 2.85 14.97 -8.57
CA MET A 1 3.47 13.83 -7.85
C MET A 1 4.68 14.35 -7.09
N ARG A 2 4.70 14.21 -5.76
CA ARG A 2 5.84 14.57 -4.89
C ARG A 2 6.59 13.28 -4.59
N LEU A 3 7.79 13.14 -5.14
CA LEU A 3 8.60 11.94 -5.07
C LEU A 3 9.85 12.21 -4.24
N LEU A 4 10.12 11.33 -3.28
CA LEU A 4 11.36 11.31 -2.51
C LEU A 4 12.20 10.10 -2.94
N ILE A 5 13.46 10.33 -3.23
CA ILE A 5 14.47 9.30 -3.50
C ILE A 5 15.44 9.29 -2.32
N ILE A 6 15.64 8.13 -1.69
CA ILE A 6 16.66 7.95 -0.66
C ILE A 6 17.65 6.90 -1.18
N GLU A 7 18.84 7.39 -1.56
CA GLU A 7 19.86 6.64 -2.27
C GLU A 7 21.22 7.31 -2.05
N ASP A 8 22.20 6.61 -1.50
CA ASP A 8 23.52 7.14 -1.18
C ASP A 8 24.45 7.22 -2.41
N GLU A 9 24.25 6.37 -3.41
CA GLU A 9 25.01 6.42 -4.66
C GLU A 9 24.47 7.53 -5.58
N ALA A 10 25.17 8.66 -5.65
CA ALA A 10 24.72 9.84 -6.44
C ALA A 10 24.44 9.52 -7.92
N ARG A 11 25.13 8.53 -8.53
CA ARG A 11 24.89 8.12 -9.92
C ARG A 11 23.56 7.40 -10.07
N ILE A 12 23.20 6.54 -9.10
CA ILE A 12 21.94 5.81 -9.07
C ILE A 12 20.81 6.78 -8.78
N ALA A 13 20.97 7.66 -7.77
CA ALA A 13 19.99 8.69 -7.44
C ALA A 13 19.63 9.56 -8.65
N LYS A 14 20.62 10.08 -9.38
CA LYS A 14 20.40 10.86 -10.61
C LYS A 14 19.76 10.05 -11.74
N ARG A 15 20.07 8.76 -11.84
CA ARG A 15 19.43 7.88 -12.81
C ARG A 15 17.94 7.68 -12.50
N LEU A 16 17.62 7.44 -11.23
CA LEU A 16 16.23 7.33 -10.75
C LEU A 16 15.46 8.63 -10.97
N GLU A 17 16.06 9.78 -10.61
CA GLU A 17 15.49 11.11 -10.86
C GLU A 17 15.13 11.32 -12.32
N ARG A 18 16.06 11.06 -13.24
CA ARG A 18 15.83 11.20 -14.69
C ARG A 18 14.71 10.29 -15.18
N MET A 19 14.72 9.00 -14.77
CA MET A 19 13.70 8.04 -15.19
C MET A 19 12.32 8.40 -14.63
N ALA A 20 12.25 8.85 -13.38
CA ALA A 20 11.02 9.31 -12.76
C ALA A 20 10.50 10.59 -13.41
N SER A 21 11.37 11.57 -13.70
CA SER A 21 10.99 12.79 -14.41
C SER A 21 10.44 12.51 -15.80
N ASN A 22 11.04 11.55 -16.52
CA ASN A 22 10.53 11.13 -17.84
C ASN A 22 9.16 10.45 -17.74
N TYR A 23 8.93 9.65 -16.70
CA TYR A 23 7.68 8.90 -16.54
C TYR A 23 6.50 9.78 -16.08
N PHE A 24 6.74 10.66 -15.10
CA PHE A 24 5.70 11.50 -14.50
C PHE A 24 5.57 12.87 -15.19
N GLU A 25 6.39 13.13 -16.22
CA GLU A 25 6.43 14.39 -16.97
C GLU A 25 6.68 15.62 -16.06
N GLN A 26 6.30 16.82 -16.51
CA GLN A 26 6.57 18.08 -15.80
C GLN A 26 5.75 18.27 -14.51
N ASN A 27 4.88 17.34 -14.15
CA ASN A 27 3.98 17.43 -12.98
C ASN A 27 4.55 16.76 -11.71
N SER A 28 5.87 16.51 -11.66
CA SER A 28 6.51 15.91 -10.49
C SER A 28 7.53 16.84 -9.85
N THR A 29 7.54 16.84 -8.52
CA THR A 29 8.61 17.42 -7.71
C THR A 29 9.40 16.27 -7.13
N ILE A 30 10.72 16.24 -7.38
CA ILE A 30 11.60 15.15 -6.94
C ILE A 30 12.61 15.71 -5.96
N SER A 31 12.69 15.10 -4.78
CA SER A 31 13.69 15.38 -3.77
C SER A 31 14.62 14.16 -3.61
N ILE A 32 15.89 14.40 -3.35
CA ILE A 32 16.90 13.35 -3.18
C ILE A 32 17.57 13.53 -1.82
N CYS A 33 17.63 12.43 -1.06
CA CYS A 33 18.38 12.32 0.19
C CYS A 33 19.40 11.19 0.08
N ASP A 34 20.58 11.38 0.67
CA ASP A 34 21.73 10.45 0.58
C ASP A 34 21.91 9.61 1.86
N SER A 35 21.02 9.75 2.85
CA SER A 35 21.08 9.03 4.12
C SER A 35 19.71 8.85 4.73
N VAL A 36 19.57 7.88 5.64
CA VAL A 36 18.36 7.61 6.41
C VAL A 36 17.91 8.85 7.17
N GLN A 37 18.84 9.53 7.87
CA GLN A 37 18.50 10.70 8.68
C GLN A 37 17.89 11.83 7.85
N LYS A 38 18.54 12.21 6.71
CA LYS A 38 17.99 13.26 5.83
C LYS A 38 16.64 12.86 5.23
N GLY A 39 16.47 11.57 4.93
CA GLY A 39 15.21 11.03 4.45
C GLY A 39 14.10 11.17 5.48
N MET A 40 14.37 10.83 6.74
CA MET A 40 13.42 10.97 7.85
C MET A 40 13.05 12.44 8.08
N ASP A 41 14.05 13.34 8.15
CA ASP A 41 13.84 14.77 8.31
C ASP A 41 12.96 15.34 7.17
N HIS A 42 13.17 14.85 5.94
CA HIS A 42 12.37 15.26 4.80
C HIS A 42 10.91 14.78 4.93
N ILE A 43 10.70 13.52 5.30
CA ILE A 43 9.36 12.91 5.47
C ILE A 43 8.57 13.57 6.61
N GLU A 44 9.25 14.04 7.66
CA GLU A 44 8.59 14.74 8.77
C GLU A 44 8.13 16.16 8.39
N ASN A 45 8.87 16.83 7.52
CA ASN A 45 8.66 18.25 7.20
C ASN A 45 7.95 18.47 5.86
N ASN A 46 7.77 17.43 5.04
CA ASN A 46 7.18 17.56 3.71
C ASN A 46 6.15 16.45 3.46
N GLU A 47 5.15 16.79 2.68
CA GLU A 47 4.23 15.79 2.13
C GLU A 47 4.86 15.13 0.90
N ILE A 48 4.84 13.82 0.87
CA ILE A 48 5.27 13.02 -0.28
C ILE A 48 4.15 12.08 -0.72
N ASP A 49 4.16 11.68 -1.98
CA ASP A 49 3.19 10.75 -2.58
C ASP A 49 3.85 9.39 -2.84
N LEU A 50 5.16 9.39 -3.16
CA LEU A 50 5.94 8.20 -3.47
C LEU A 50 7.35 8.30 -2.88
N LEU A 51 7.79 7.22 -2.24
CA LEU A 51 9.17 7.01 -1.79
C LEU A 51 9.84 5.95 -2.67
N LEU A 52 11.00 6.27 -3.24
CA LEU A 52 11.97 5.29 -3.75
C LEU A 52 13.08 5.13 -2.71
N LEU A 53 13.27 3.92 -2.19
CA LEU A 53 14.18 3.66 -1.08
C LEU A 53 15.17 2.56 -1.42
N ASP A 54 16.47 2.84 -1.30
CA ASP A 54 17.45 1.77 -1.17
C ASP A 54 17.49 1.22 0.27
N LEU A 55 17.65 -0.09 0.37
CA LEU A 55 17.78 -0.78 1.67
C LEU A 55 19.22 -0.79 2.20
N ASN A 56 20.21 -0.36 1.41
CA ASN A 56 21.61 -0.30 1.81
C ASN A 56 22.16 1.13 1.60
N LEU A 57 22.14 1.92 2.64
CA LEU A 57 22.51 3.33 2.64
C LEU A 57 23.80 3.51 3.44
N ASN A 58 24.98 3.44 2.79
CA ASN A 58 26.29 3.60 3.45
C ASN A 58 26.50 2.70 4.69
N GLY A 59 25.93 1.48 4.68
CA GLY A 59 25.98 0.57 5.82
C GLY A 59 24.84 0.76 6.83
N GLU A 60 24.01 1.80 6.68
CA GLU A 60 22.75 1.94 7.42
C GLU A 60 21.70 0.98 6.85
N ASN A 61 20.89 0.41 7.74
CA ASN A 61 19.83 -0.51 7.34
C ASN A 61 18.57 0.25 6.90
N GLY A 62 18.31 0.34 5.63
CA GLY A 62 17.09 0.97 5.09
C GLY A 62 15.79 0.33 5.54
N PHE A 63 15.83 -0.89 6.12
CA PHE A 63 14.63 -1.49 6.75
C PHE A 63 14.17 -0.74 7.98
N ASP A 64 15.06 -0.15 8.77
CA ASP A 64 14.69 0.63 9.95
C ASP A 64 13.88 1.87 9.53
N LEU A 65 14.28 2.48 8.41
CA LEU A 65 13.49 3.54 7.78
C LEU A 65 12.16 2.98 7.25
N LEU A 66 12.17 1.87 6.51
CA LEU A 66 10.96 1.26 5.95
C LEU A 66 9.93 0.98 7.06
N GLU A 67 10.33 0.36 8.16
CA GLU A 67 9.46 0.10 9.31
C GLU A 67 8.85 1.38 9.86
N SER A 68 9.63 2.46 9.95
CA SER A 68 9.15 3.74 10.49
C SER A 68 8.13 4.44 9.59
N VAL A 69 8.17 4.19 8.26
CA VAL A 69 7.36 4.91 7.28
C VAL A 69 6.26 4.06 6.63
N VAL A 70 6.27 2.74 6.81
CA VAL A 70 5.34 1.84 6.12
C VAL A 70 3.87 2.10 6.46
N SER A 71 3.58 2.67 7.62
CA SER A 71 2.23 3.10 8.01
C SER A 71 1.81 4.44 7.43
N LYS A 72 2.73 5.21 6.84
CA LYS A 72 2.44 6.53 6.26
C LYS A 72 1.54 6.43 5.03
N SER A 73 0.90 7.53 4.67
CA SER A 73 -0.10 7.59 3.58
C SER A 73 0.48 7.40 2.18
N PHE A 74 1.78 7.63 1.97
CA PHE A 74 2.43 7.50 0.67
C PHE A 74 2.78 6.05 0.31
N HIS A 75 3.02 5.80 -0.97
CA HIS A 75 3.51 4.51 -1.45
C HIS A 75 5.04 4.42 -1.34
N THR A 76 5.54 3.20 -1.14
CA THR A 76 6.98 2.92 -1.13
C THR A 76 7.33 1.88 -2.19
N ILE A 77 8.34 2.17 -3.00
CA ILE A 77 8.99 1.23 -3.92
C ILE A 77 10.43 1.06 -3.44
N ILE A 78 10.84 -0.17 -3.20
CA ILE A 78 12.23 -0.47 -2.87
C ILE A 78 13.04 -0.58 -4.17
N VAL A 79 14.24 0.00 -4.18
CA VAL A 79 15.22 -0.12 -5.29
C VAL A 79 16.53 -0.58 -4.70
N SER A 80 16.82 -1.88 -4.71
CA SER A 80 17.98 -2.40 -3.98
C SER A 80 18.65 -3.60 -4.66
N ALA A 81 19.94 -3.80 -4.38
CA ALA A 81 20.69 -4.98 -4.79
C ALA A 81 20.37 -6.23 -3.92
N ASN A 82 19.84 -6.03 -2.71
CA ASN A 82 19.55 -7.10 -1.75
C ASN A 82 18.20 -7.79 -2.06
N THR A 83 18.18 -8.63 -3.09
CA THR A 83 16.96 -9.32 -3.56
C THR A 83 16.41 -10.34 -2.59
N ASP A 84 17.23 -10.90 -1.73
CA ASP A 84 16.84 -11.81 -0.63
C ASP A 84 15.92 -11.14 0.40
N LYS A 85 15.97 -9.81 0.49
CA LYS A 85 15.07 -9.02 1.34
C LYS A 85 13.73 -8.65 0.68
N ALA A 86 13.52 -9.02 -0.59
CA ALA A 86 12.31 -8.62 -1.33
C ALA A 86 11.02 -9.15 -0.67
N ILE A 87 11.01 -10.42 -0.23
CA ILE A 87 9.85 -11.02 0.43
C ILE A 87 9.50 -10.24 1.70
N MET A 88 10.49 -9.95 2.53
CA MET A 88 10.29 -9.17 3.75
C MET A 88 9.78 -7.75 3.44
N ALA A 89 10.29 -7.08 2.41
CA ALA A 89 9.81 -5.76 2.01
C ALA A 89 8.32 -5.80 1.62
N PHE A 90 7.88 -6.81 0.87
CA PHE A 90 6.46 -6.98 0.53
C PHE A 90 5.60 -7.28 1.76
N GLU A 91 6.10 -8.01 2.75
CA GLU A 91 5.39 -8.23 4.01
C GLU A 91 5.09 -6.92 4.76
N TYR A 92 5.93 -5.90 4.58
CA TYR A 92 5.72 -4.55 5.12
C TYR A 92 4.83 -3.67 4.23
N GLY A 93 4.32 -4.19 3.11
CA GLY A 93 3.37 -3.46 2.26
C GLY A 93 4.01 -2.43 1.33
N VAL A 94 5.20 -2.69 0.82
CA VAL A 94 5.76 -1.90 -0.28
C VAL A 94 5.00 -2.18 -1.58
N LEU A 95 4.87 -1.16 -2.41
CA LEU A 95 4.13 -1.27 -3.67
C LEU A 95 4.87 -2.15 -4.69
N ASP A 96 6.19 -2.05 -4.73
CA ASP A 96 7.04 -2.88 -5.59
C ASP A 96 8.47 -2.97 -5.05
N PHE A 97 9.20 -3.98 -5.55
CA PHE A 97 10.63 -4.16 -5.33
C PHE A 97 11.35 -4.21 -6.69
N VAL A 98 12.27 -3.27 -6.92
CA VAL A 98 13.05 -3.14 -8.15
C VAL A 98 14.49 -3.56 -7.86
N PRO A 99 14.95 -4.72 -8.36
CA PRO A 99 16.31 -5.18 -8.13
C PRO A 99 17.31 -4.33 -8.92
N LYS A 100 18.46 -4.01 -8.32
CA LYS A 100 19.62 -3.45 -9.01
C LYS A 100 20.46 -4.59 -9.65
N PRO A 101 20.92 -4.48 -10.92
CA PRO A 101 20.73 -3.35 -11.84
C PRO A 101 19.33 -3.36 -12.47
N PHE A 102 18.77 -2.18 -12.71
CA PHE A 102 17.44 -2.00 -13.33
C PHE A 102 17.53 -1.17 -14.61
N ASP A 103 16.52 -1.30 -15.47
CA ASP A 103 16.31 -0.48 -16.66
C ASP A 103 15.04 0.39 -16.55
N GLU A 104 14.79 1.21 -17.58
CA GLU A 104 13.63 2.10 -17.63
C GLU A 104 12.31 1.30 -17.67
N ILE A 105 12.30 0.16 -18.34
CA ILE A 105 11.10 -0.69 -18.47
C ILE A 105 10.68 -1.22 -17.10
N ARG A 106 11.66 -1.75 -16.33
CA ARG A 106 11.39 -2.30 -15.00
C ARG A 106 10.89 -1.23 -14.02
N LEU A 107 11.52 -0.06 -14.02
CA LEU A 107 11.10 1.04 -13.16
C LEU A 107 9.72 1.59 -13.56
N ALA A 108 9.45 1.73 -14.88
CA ALA A 108 8.15 2.14 -15.39
C ALA A 108 7.03 1.14 -15.00
N GLN A 109 7.33 -0.18 -14.97
CA GLN A 109 6.38 -1.18 -14.47
C GLN A 109 6.04 -0.96 -12.99
N ALA A 110 7.03 -0.61 -12.16
CA ALA A 110 6.80 -0.29 -10.76
C ALA A 110 5.93 0.98 -10.59
N PHE A 111 6.21 2.03 -11.36
CA PHE A 111 5.42 3.27 -11.35
C PHE A 111 3.98 3.05 -11.86
N LYS A 112 3.80 2.18 -12.85
CA LYS A 112 2.47 1.84 -13.35
C LYS A 112 1.55 1.28 -12.28
N ARG A 113 2.09 0.59 -11.27
CA ARG A 113 1.32 0.05 -10.14
C ARG A 113 0.63 1.14 -9.30
N ILE A 114 1.17 2.35 -9.26
CA ILE A 114 0.54 3.50 -8.58
C ILE A 114 -0.82 3.86 -9.24
N ASN A 115 -0.92 3.69 -10.56
CA ASN A 115 -2.07 4.11 -11.36
C ASN A 115 -2.96 2.94 -11.80
N THR A 116 -2.57 1.71 -11.52
CA THR A 116 -3.32 0.52 -11.94
C THR A 116 -3.87 -0.22 -10.72
N ASN A 117 -5.10 -0.73 -10.83
CA ASN A 117 -5.67 -1.69 -9.87
C ASN A 117 -4.99 -3.09 -9.97
N ALA A 118 -3.75 -3.16 -10.45
CA ALA A 118 -2.99 -4.40 -10.50
C ALA A 118 -2.53 -4.74 -9.07
N LYS A 119 -3.34 -5.53 -8.39
CA LYS A 119 -3.04 -6.01 -7.04
C LYS A 119 -1.80 -6.91 -7.05
N PRO A 120 -0.99 -6.91 -5.97
CA PRO A 120 0.07 -7.89 -5.77
C PRO A 120 -0.47 -9.33 -5.84
N SER A 121 0.40 -10.30 -6.10
CA SER A 121 0.06 -11.72 -5.95
C SER A 121 -0.39 -12.01 -4.51
N ASP A 122 -1.30 -12.99 -4.33
CA ASP A 122 -1.93 -13.31 -3.02
C ASP A 122 -0.94 -13.61 -1.87
N GLU A 123 0.34 -13.84 -2.19
CA GLU A 123 1.37 -14.19 -1.19
C GLU A 123 2.27 -13.00 -0.76
N SER A 124 2.03 -11.77 -1.23
CA SER A 124 3.01 -10.70 -1.09
C SER A 124 2.86 -9.84 0.17
N LEU A 125 1.66 -9.61 0.67
CA LEU A 125 1.41 -8.81 1.87
C LEU A 125 0.92 -9.70 3.00
N LYS A 126 1.61 -9.68 4.15
CA LYS A 126 1.18 -10.39 5.36
C LYS A 126 0.69 -9.44 6.45
N PHE A 127 1.27 -8.26 6.52
CA PHE A 127 1.01 -7.33 7.62
C PHE A 127 0.64 -5.95 7.12
N LEU A 128 -0.32 -5.31 7.81
CA LEU A 128 -0.51 -3.87 7.76
C LEU A 128 0.12 -3.24 9.01
N ALA A 129 0.99 -2.26 8.82
CA ALA A 129 1.65 -1.57 9.91
C ALA A 129 0.82 -0.37 10.37
N VAL A 130 0.47 -0.31 11.64
CA VAL A 130 -0.30 0.77 12.26
C VAL A 130 0.56 1.46 13.30
N LYS A 131 0.66 2.80 13.22
CA LYS A 131 1.37 3.60 14.23
C LYS A 131 0.46 3.88 15.43
N LYS A 132 0.88 3.47 16.63
CA LYS A 132 0.12 3.67 17.87
C LYS A 132 1.03 4.12 19.00
N ALA A 133 0.82 5.32 19.52
CA ALA A 133 1.57 5.88 20.65
C ALA A 133 3.11 5.77 20.49
N GLY A 134 3.61 6.07 19.29
CA GLY A 134 5.05 6.02 19.00
C GLY A 134 5.61 4.65 18.63
N ASN A 135 4.82 3.57 18.77
CA ASN A 135 5.19 2.21 18.36
C ASN A 135 4.51 1.82 17.05
N ILE A 136 5.13 0.91 16.32
CA ILE A 136 4.53 0.26 15.15
C ILE A 136 3.93 -1.06 15.59
N LYS A 137 2.65 -1.25 15.27
CA LYS A 137 1.93 -2.51 15.46
C LYS A 137 1.68 -3.15 14.11
N LEU A 138 2.14 -4.37 13.92
CA LEU A 138 1.81 -5.17 12.76
C LEU A 138 0.46 -5.86 12.96
N ILE A 139 -0.42 -5.70 12.00
CA ILE A 139 -1.74 -6.34 11.94
C ILE A 139 -1.66 -7.39 10.83
N ASP A 140 -1.85 -8.65 11.18
CA ASP A 140 -1.96 -9.71 10.20
C ASP A 140 -3.19 -9.47 9.33
N ILE A 141 -3.04 -9.57 8.00
CA ILE A 141 -4.17 -9.36 7.08
C ILE A 141 -5.24 -10.43 7.24
N ASP A 142 -4.88 -11.63 7.70
CA ASP A 142 -5.84 -12.70 8.00
C ASP A 142 -6.71 -12.39 9.21
N ASP A 143 -6.28 -11.48 10.08
CA ASP A 143 -7.08 -10.98 11.21
C ASP A 143 -8.10 -9.91 10.81
N LEU A 144 -8.02 -9.38 9.58
CA LEU A 144 -8.96 -8.37 9.10
C LEU A 144 -10.33 -8.98 8.79
N LEU A 145 -11.38 -8.35 9.29
CA LEU A 145 -12.75 -8.58 8.85
C LEU A 145 -13.07 -7.75 7.61
N PHE A 146 -12.92 -6.45 7.75
CA PHE A 146 -13.10 -5.47 6.68
C PHE A 146 -12.34 -4.18 7.03
N ILE A 147 -12.21 -3.33 6.04
CA ILE A 147 -11.62 -2.00 6.17
C ILE A 147 -12.67 -0.98 5.75
N LYS A 148 -12.85 0.06 6.57
CA LYS A 148 -13.78 1.15 6.31
C LYS A 148 -13.03 2.45 6.09
N GLY A 149 -13.38 3.18 5.04
CA GLY A 149 -12.82 4.50 4.76
C GLY A 149 -13.27 5.54 5.78
N ALA A 150 -12.32 6.33 6.30
CA ALA A 150 -12.52 7.39 7.27
C ALA A 150 -11.84 8.70 6.80
N GLY A 151 -12.25 9.22 5.65
CA GLY A 151 -11.62 10.37 4.99
C GLY A 151 -10.28 9.98 4.37
N ILE A 152 -9.20 10.63 4.83
CA ILE A 152 -7.83 10.32 4.39
C ILE A 152 -7.24 9.08 5.11
N TYR A 153 -7.92 8.58 6.14
CA TYR A 153 -7.55 7.40 6.93
C TYR A 153 -8.43 6.21 6.59
N SER A 154 -8.06 5.04 7.15
CA SER A 154 -8.86 3.83 7.09
C SER A 154 -8.99 3.17 8.45
N GLU A 155 -10.20 2.73 8.80
CA GLU A 155 -10.48 1.95 10.02
C GLU A 155 -10.33 0.46 9.69
N LEU A 156 -9.37 -0.22 10.31
CA LEU A 156 -9.18 -1.66 10.22
C LEU A 156 -10.05 -2.34 11.28
N HIS A 157 -11.06 -3.08 10.87
CA HIS A 157 -11.93 -3.86 11.76
C HIS A 157 -11.40 -5.30 11.84
N LEU A 158 -11.06 -5.76 13.05
CA LEU A 158 -10.41 -7.04 13.28
C LEU A 158 -11.38 -8.10 13.78
N ARG A 159 -11.08 -9.39 13.51
CA ARG A 159 -11.88 -10.55 13.96
C ARG A 159 -12.09 -10.61 15.47
N ASN A 160 -11.18 -10.06 16.27
CA ASN A 160 -11.27 -9.98 17.72
C ASN A 160 -12.11 -8.81 18.25
N GLY A 161 -12.81 -8.09 17.35
CA GLY A 161 -13.66 -6.94 17.66
C GLY A 161 -12.90 -5.62 17.90
N LYS A 162 -11.56 -5.62 17.83
CA LYS A 162 -10.78 -4.39 17.94
C LYS A 162 -10.80 -3.62 16.62
N GLN A 163 -10.62 -2.30 16.75
CA GLN A 163 -10.46 -1.39 15.62
C GLN A 163 -9.13 -0.67 15.75
N GLU A 164 -8.44 -0.50 14.63
CA GLU A 164 -7.20 0.26 14.54
C GLU A 164 -7.30 1.25 13.37
N LEU A 165 -6.70 2.42 13.53
CA LEU A 165 -6.68 3.45 12.49
C LEU A 165 -5.39 3.33 11.69
N HIS A 166 -5.49 3.32 10.36
CA HIS A 166 -4.36 3.26 9.43
C HIS A 166 -4.24 4.57 8.66
N ASP A 167 -3.02 5.10 8.51
CA ASP A 167 -2.75 6.39 7.85
C ASP A 167 -2.98 6.37 6.33
N LYS A 168 -2.97 5.18 5.68
CA LYS A 168 -3.30 5.08 4.25
C LYS A 168 -4.81 5.18 4.01
N SER A 169 -5.17 5.85 2.92
CA SER A 169 -6.56 5.88 2.44
C SER A 169 -7.02 4.50 1.98
N LEU A 170 -8.33 4.34 1.84
CA LEU A 170 -8.92 3.09 1.35
C LEU A 170 -8.46 2.75 -0.08
N GLU A 171 -8.24 3.77 -0.92
CA GLU A 171 -7.69 3.65 -2.27
C GLU A 171 -6.26 3.10 -2.25
N SER A 172 -5.42 3.65 -1.36
CA SER A 172 -4.03 3.19 -1.19
C SER A 172 -3.96 1.76 -0.69
N LEU A 173 -4.84 1.37 0.27
CA LEU A 173 -4.90 0.00 0.77
C LEU A 173 -5.43 -0.98 -0.29
N GLU A 174 -6.37 -0.55 -1.15
CA GLU A 174 -6.87 -1.37 -2.25
C GLU A 174 -5.75 -1.81 -3.21
N LEU A 175 -4.71 -0.98 -3.41
CA LEU A 175 -3.55 -1.31 -4.25
C LEU A 175 -2.58 -2.30 -3.58
N LEU A 176 -2.53 -2.31 -2.25
CA LEU A 176 -1.58 -3.14 -1.49
C LEU A 176 -2.15 -4.50 -1.13
N LEU A 177 -3.45 -4.57 -0.88
CA LEU A 177 -4.11 -5.79 -0.41
C LEU A 177 -4.22 -6.84 -1.52
N PRO A 178 -4.08 -8.14 -1.18
CA PRO A 178 -4.21 -9.22 -2.14
C PRO A 178 -5.60 -9.30 -2.78
N ASN A 179 -5.71 -10.11 -3.85
CA ASN A 179 -6.95 -10.29 -4.62
C ASN A 179 -8.12 -10.87 -3.81
N SER A 180 -7.81 -11.50 -2.68
CA SER A 180 -8.81 -11.95 -1.71
C SER A 180 -9.62 -10.81 -1.08
N PHE A 181 -9.09 -9.57 -1.11
CA PHE A 181 -9.80 -8.38 -0.68
C PHE A 181 -10.46 -7.65 -1.86
N GLU A 182 -11.73 -7.30 -1.70
CA GLU A 182 -12.55 -6.65 -2.72
C GLU A 182 -13.16 -5.35 -2.23
N ARG A 183 -13.12 -4.31 -3.08
CA ARG A 183 -13.81 -3.05 -2.86
C ARG A 183 -15.31 -3.22 -3.16
N ILE A 184 -16.11 -3.48 -2.16
CA ILE A 184 -17.55 -3.70 -2.32
C ILE A 184 -18.38 -2.40 -2.32
N HIS A 185 -17.83 -1.32 -1.76
CA HIS A 185 -18.48 -0.02 -1.66
C HIS A 185 -17.44 1.10 -1.70
N LYS A 186 -17.84 2.34 -2.00
CA LYS A 186 -16.93 3.51 -1.93
C LYS A 186 -16.19 3.61 -0.60
N SER A 187 -16.76 3.08 0.48
CA SER A 187 -16.21 3.15 1.84
C SER A 187 -15.87 1.80 2.46
N TYR A 188 -15.89 0.68 1.71
CA TYR A 188 -15.62 -0.63 2.28
C TYR A 188 -14.79 -1.52 1.37
N LEU A 189 -13.72 -2.09 1.95
CA LEU A 189 -12.92 -3.22 1.46
C LEU A 189 -13.16 -4.42 2.37
N VAL A 190 -13.34 -5.63 1.83
CA VAL A 190 -13.63 -6.83 2.60
C VAL A 190 -12.87 -8.03 2.04
N SER A 191 -12.45 -8.95 2.93
CA SER A 191 -11.95 -10.27 2.50
C SER A 191 -13.11 -11.13 2.02
N LEU A 192 -13.08 -11.56 0.74
CA LEU A 192 -14.13 -12.40 0.15
C LEU A 192 -14.22 -13.78 0.82
N ALA A 193 -13.15 -14.26 1.44
CA ALA A 193 -13.17 -15.50 2.22
C ALA A 193 -14.14 -15.45 3.41
N LEU A 194 -14.50 -14.24 3.87
CA LEU A 194 -15.44 -14.01 4.97
C LEU A 194 -16.88 -13.76 4.52
N ALA A 195 -17.12 -13.69 3.20
CA ALA A 195 -18.46 -13.53 2.66
C ALA A 195 -19.30 -14.78 2.92
N GLU A 196 -20.53 -14.58 3.39
CA GLU A 196 -21.52 -15.65 3.56
C GLU A 196 -22.53 -15.62 2.41
N LYS A 197 -23.21 -14.47 2.22
CA LYS A 197 -24.20 -14.28 1.15
C LYS A 197 -24.44 -12.81 0.83
N ILE A 198 -24.98 -12.56 -0.36
CA ILE A 198 -25.49 -11.26 -0.76
C ILE A 198 -26.97 -11.17 -0.43
N ILE A 199 -27.37 -10.11 0.24
CA ILE A 199 -28.76 -9.79 0.55
C ILE A 199 -29.23 -8.73 -0.43
N VAL A 200 -30.31 -9.03 -1.16
CA VAL A 200 -30.96 -8.10 -2.08
C VAL A 200 -32.24 -7.58 -1.43
N GLN A 201 -32.36 -6.27 -1.34
CA GLN A 201 -33.52 -5.60 -0.77
C GLN A 201 -34.28 -4.80 -1.85
N SER A 202 -35.49 -4.40 -1.55
CA SER A 202 -36.30 -3.55 -2.42
C SER A 202 -35.58 -2.22 -2.73
N GLY A 203 -35.77 -1.68 -3.94
CA GLY A 203 -35.16 -0.42 -4.35
C GLY A 203 -33.68 -0.52 -4.73
N SER A 204 -33.23 -1.68 -5.22
CA SER A 204 -31.84 -1.91 -5.66
C SER A 204 -30.80 -1.60 -4.56
N LYS A 205 -31.13 -1.97 -3.33
CA LYS A 205 -30.19 -1.95 -2.19
C LYS A 205 -29.58 -3.34 -2.03
N TYR A 206 -28.26 -3.36 -1.91
CA TYR A 206 -27.49 -4.60 -1.81
C TYR A 206 -26.58 -4.55 -0.58
N SER A 207 -26.46 -5.66 0.11
CA SER A 207 -25.55 -5.81 1.25
C SER A 207 -24.88 -7.17 1.22
N LEU A 208 -23.65 -7.22 1.73
CA LEU A 208 -22.89 -8.44 1.97
C LEU A 208 -23.04 -8.83 3.43
N LEU A 209 -23.55 -10.04 3.69
CA LEU A 209 -23.51 -10.63 5.01
C LEU A 209 -22.18 -11.38 5.17
N LEU A 210 -21.49 -11.09 6.24
CA LEU A 210 -20.26 -11.77 6.62
C LEU A 210 -20.56 -12.96 7.55
N LYS A 211 -19.67 -13.93 7.59
CA LYS A 211 -19.77 -15.14 8.45
C LYS A 211 -19.88 -14.85 9.94
N ASN A 212 -19.48 -13.67 10.38
CA ASN A 212 -19.64 -13.21 11.77
C ASN A 212 -20.99 -12.51 12.04
N GLY A 213 -21.87 -12.42 11.04
CA GLY A 213 -23.20 -11.78 11.13
C GLY A 213 -23.21 -10.29 10.79
N GLU A 214 -22.09 -9.66 10.56
CA GLU A 214 -22.04 -8.26 10.11
C GLU A 214 -22.57 -8.08 8.70
N GLN A 215 -23.27 -6.98 8.47
CA GLN A 215 -23.86 -6.65 7.18
C GLN A 215 -23.27 -5.34 6.64
N LEU A 216 -22.56 -5.44 5.51
CA LEU A 216 -21.90 -4.31 4.88
C LEU A 216 -22.63 -3.89 3.59
N PRO A 217 -22.74 -2.58 3.28
CA PRO A 217 -23.39 -2.11 2.07
C PRO A 217 -22.57 -2.45 0.83
N ILE A 218 -23.23 -2.83 -0.26
CA ILE A 218 -22.63 -3.01 -1.58
C ILE A 218 -23.01 -1.82 -2.47
N GLY A 219 -22.02 -1.22 -3.12
CA GLY A 219 -22.25 -0.18 -4.14
C GLY A 219 -22.98 -0.74 -5.36
N ARG A 220 -23.96 0.02 -5.92
CA ARG A 220 -24.73 -0.43 -7.09
C ARG A 220 -23.84 -0.85 -8.26
N SER A 221 -22.78 -0.10 -8.53
CA SER A 221 -21.80 -0.43 -9.59
C SER A 221 -20.99 -1.68 -9.30
N LYS A 222 -20.81 -2.04 -8.03
CA LYS A 222 -19.98 -3.18 -7.60
C LYS A 222 -20.78 -4.50 -7.50
N TYR A 223 -22.11 -4.42 -7.43
CA TYR A 223 -22.99 -5.59 -7.21
C TYR A 223 -22.79 -6.68 -8.28
N LYS A 224 -22.76 -6.29 -9.57
CA LYS A 224 -22.67 -7.24 -10.67
C LYS A 224 -21.36 -8.03 -10.64
N ASP A 225 -20.24 -7.30 -10.42
CA ASP A 225 -18.91 -7.90 -10.38
C ASP A 225 -18.74 -8.81 -9.16
N LEU A 226 -19.23 -8.34 -7.99
CA LEU A 226 -19.17 -9.11 -6.75
C LEU A 226 -20.03 -10.39 -6.82
N LYS A 227 -21.19 -10.33 -7.44
CA LYS A 227 -22.06 -11.51 -7.65
C LYS A 227 -21.32 -12.60 -8.44
N ASN A 228 -20.59 -12.23 -9.50
CA ASN A 228 -19.86 -13.19 -10.33
C ASN A 228 -18.63 -13.80 -9.61
N LYS A 229 -18.15 -13.18 -8.52
CA LYS A 229 -17.01 -13.68 -7.74
C LYS A 229 -17.42 -14.59 -6.58
N ILE A 230 -18.65 -14.47 -6.10
CA ILE A 230 -19.13 -15.20 -4.90
C ILE A 230 -20.04 -16.37 -5.28
N ILE A 231 -20.71 -16.29 -6.45
CA ILE A 231 -21.64 -17.30 -6.97
C ILE A 231 -21.04 -17.94 -8.22
#